data_ff517309f8247d36c123176b164d9607
#
_entry.id   ff517309f8247d36c123176b164d9607
#
_cell.length_a   1.000
_cell.length_b   1.000
_cell.length_c   1.000
_cell.angle_alpha   90.00
_cell.angle_beta   90.00
_cell.angle_gamma   90.00
#
_symmetry.space_group_name_H-M   'P 1'
#
loop_
_entity.id
_entity.type
_entity.pdbx_description
1 polymer ?
#
loop_
_entity_poly.entity_id
_entity_poly.type
_entity_poly.pdbx_seq_one_letter_code
_entity_poly.pdbx_strand_id
1 'polypeptide(L)'
;MQEPQPTYSNSNKSAKVDSDQFSNFNTDFDLGLFIYVFKKNLLWVILVIGISILGSFLYLRDTSPIYQSDAIIQIEKSNKANQMLNVDDYYETNDISAEIELLKSNLIAKNAIRQLPLQVSYFNKGQFLDFELYRSAPFKVEVFSKDNTLNSTRVEIKFLNGQDGVIEWGSDDNRNEKQIKFGDFVQLPFATIKVNVTNFSVIEENINSVNSTGYYFVINNINALSRELMSKVNVVILNPSAKTVSISVQENNSLKAKEEVIQLIEEFKL
;
A
#
# COMPACT_ATOMS: atom_id res chain seq x y z
N MET A 1 12.38 -63.94 83.29
CA MET A 1 13.03 -62.73 82.67
C MET A 1 12.48 -62.56 81.27
N GLN A 2 11.54 -61.62 81.12
CA GLN A 2 10.92 -61.24 79.85
C GLN A 2 11.22 -59.77 79.64
N GLU A 3 11.95 -59.49 78.54
CA GLU A 3 12.20 -58.14 78.09
C GLU A 3 10.95 -57.52 77.50
N PRO A 4 10.68 -56.24 77.71
CA PRO A 4 9.53 -55.57 77.09
C PRO A 4 9.94 -55.04 75.67
N GLN A 5 9.12 -55.33 74.68
CA GLN A 5 9.19 -54.83 73.32
C GLN A 5 8.78 -53.35 73.24
N PRO A 6 9.43 -52.50 72.44
CA PRO A 6 9.02 -51.12 72.26
C PRO A 6 7.86 -50.97 71.27
N THR A 7 6.80 -50.32 71.72
CA THR A 7 5.63 -49.96 70.94
C THR A 7 5.95 -48.75 70.05
N TYR A 8 6.00 -48.97 68.72
CA TYR A 8 6.06 -47.89 67.74
C TYR A 8 4.67 -47.27 67.59
N SER A 9 4.51 -46.07 68.08
CA SER A 9 3.34 -45.21 67.78
C SER A 9 3.50 -44.57 66.41
N ASN A 10 2.71 -45.02 65.45
CA ASN A 10 2.60 -44.46 64.13
C ASN A 10 1.70 -43.24 64.20
N SER A 11 2.27 -42.05 64.36
CA SER A 11 1.52 -40.80 64.21
C SER A 11 1.61 -40.35 62.76
N ASN A 12 0.69 -40.87 61.94
CA ASN A 12 0.38 -40.31 60.66
C ASN A 12 -0.25 -38.91 60.78
N LYS A 13 0.57 -37.88 60.93
CA LYS A 13 0.11 -36.52 60.67
C LYS A 13 0.01 -36.33 59.11
N SER A 14 -1.18 -36.65 58.63
CA SER A 14 -1.61 -36.15 57.31
C SER A 14 -1.57 -34.63 57.39
N ALA A 15 -0.60 -34.03 56.67
CA ALA A 15 -0.65 -32.62 56.41
C ALA A 15 -1.90 -32.39 55.53
N LYS A 16 -2.98 -31.91 56.11
CA LYS A 16 -4.06 -31.26 55.39
C LYS A 16 -3.44 -30.04 54.70
N VAL A 17 -3.17 -30.17 53.45
CA VAL A 17 -2.93 -29.02 52.59
C VAL A 17 -4.24 -28.25 52.64
N ASP A 18 -4.18 -27.06 53.23
CA ASP A 18 -5.28 -26.11 53.24
C ASP A 18 -5.62 -25.73 51.79
N SER A 19 -6.54 -26.47 51.20
CA SER A 19 -7.16 -26.15 49.92
C SER A 19 -8.09 -24.94 50.01
N ASP A 20 -8.24 -24.37 51.19
CA ASP A 20 -9.17 -23.25 51.42
C ASP A 20 -8.59 -21.87 51.18
N GLN A 21 -7.30 -21.78 50.80
CA GLN A 21 -6.72 -20.47 50.47
C GLN A 21 -6.98 -20.02 49.02
N PHE A 22 -7.48 -20.87 48.15
CA PHE A 22 -7.78 -20.49 46.74
C PHE A 22 -9.25 -20.33 46.39
N SER A 23 -10.15 -20.55 47.38
CA SER A 23 -11.60 -20.47 47.15
C SER A 23 -12.22 -19.09 47.43
N ASN A 24 -11.44 -18.08 47.80
CA ASN A 24 -11.97 -16.74 48.09
C ASN A 24 -11.72 -15.72 46.96
N PHE A 25 -11.58 -16.15 45.71
CA PHE A 25 -11.93 -15.28 44.63
C PHE A 25 -13.44 -15.23 44.49
N ASN A 26 -14.05 -14.44 45.39
CA ASN A 26 -15.46 -14.13 45.31
C ASN A 26 -15.66 -13.39 44.00
N THR A 27 -16.27 -14.04 43.00
CA THR A 27 -16.55 -13.50 41.69
C THR A 27 -17.73 -12.54 41.69
N ASP A 28 -18.17 -12.09 42.84
CA ASP A 28 -19.16 -11.03 42.95
C ASP A 28 -18.45 -9.69 42.61
N PHE A 29 -18.60 -9.28 41.34
CA PHE A 29 -18.12 -7.98 40.92
C PHE A 29 -18.87 -6.90 41.71
N ASP A 30 -18.19 -6.31 42.70
CA ASP A 30 -18.73 -5.20 43.47
C ASP A 30 -18.79 -3.92 42.63
N LEU A 31 -19.95 -3.70 42.00
CA LEU A 31 -20.23 -2.54 41.18
C LEU A 31 -20.04 -1.23 41.97
N GLY A 32 -20.32 -1.22 43.28
CA GLY A 32 -20.15 -0.06 44.15
C GLY A 32 -18.68 0.33 44.30
N LEU A 33 -17.84 -0.65 44.59
CA LEU A 33 -16.40 -0.47 44.71
C LEU A 33 -15.78 -0.06 43.36
N PHE A 34 -16.22 -0.68 42.28
CA PHE A 34 -15.78 -0.29 40.92
C PHE A 34 -16.12 1.18 40.61
N ILE A 35 -17.35 1.61 40.83
CA ILE A 35 -17.78 3.00 40.62
C ILE A 35 -17.01 3.98 41.49
N TYR A 36 -16.74 3.62 42.73
CA TYR A 36 -15.97 4.44 43.68
C TYR A 36 -14.53 4.63 43.19
N VAL A 37 -13.83 3.56 42.80
CA VAL A 37 -12.46 3.59 42.28
C VAL A 37 -12.40 4.37 40.94
N PHE A 38 -13.40 4.14 40.10
CA PHE A 38 -13.52 4.85 38.79
C PHE A 38 -13.67 6.36 39.01
N LYS A 39 -14.60 6.79 39.90
CA LYS A 39 -14.77 8.23 40.21
C LYS A 39 -13.52 8.84 40.83
N LYS A 40 -12.83 8.12 41.71
CA LYS A 40 -11.60 8.58 42.33
C LYS A 40 -10.48 8.78 41.33
N ASN A 41 -10.41 7.95 40.27
CA ASN A 41 -9.39 7.99 39.25
C ASN A 41 -9.88 8.64 37.92
N LEU A 42 -11.06 9.25 37.92
CA LEU A 42 -11.71 9.79 36.72
C LEU A 42 -10.79 10.74 35.93
N LEU A 43 -10.01 11.56 36.62
CA LEU A 43 -9.08 12.50 36.00
C LEU A 43 -7.98 11.76 35.22
N TRP A 44 -7.43 10.67 35.78
CA TRP A 44 -6.45 9.83 35.09
C TRP A 44 -7.06 9.09 33.90
N VAL A 45 -8.29 8.63 34.01
CA VAL A 45 -9.02 7.97 32.91
C VAL A 45 -9.23 8.95 31.76
N ILE A 46 -9.69 10.17 32.05
CA ILE A 46 -9.88 11.21 31.03
C ILE A 46 -8.54 11.58 30.38
N LEU A 47 -7.47 11.69 31.16
CA LEU A 47 -6.14 12.01 30.65
C LEU A 47 -5.65 10.91 29.66
N VAL A 48 -5.77 9.63 30.02
CA VAL A 48 -5.36 8.51 29.17
C VAL A 48 -6.20 8.48 27.88
N ILE A 49 -7.52 8.68 27.98
CA ILE A 49 -8.40 8.75 26.81
C ILE A 49 -8.00 9.94 25.91
N GLY A 50 -7.74 11.11 26.51
CA GLY A 50 -7.32 12.31 25.76
C GLY A 50 -5.99 12.09 25.01
N ILE A 51 -4.99 11.49 25.64
CA ILE A 51 -3.70 11.15 25.00
C ILE A 51 -3.92 10.10 23.90
N SER A 52 -4.77 9.11 24.11
CA SER A 52 -5.07 8.08 23.11
C SER A 52 -5.75 8.66 21.87
N ILE A 53 -6.73 9.55 22.06
CA ILE A 53 -7.40 10.25 20.94
C ILE A 53 -6.40 11.15 20.19
N LEU A 54 -5.56 11.89 20.91
CA LEU A 54 -4.55 12.75 20.29
C LEU A 54 -3.53 11.92 19.50
N GLY A 55 -3.05 10.82 20.06
CA GLY A 55 -2.13 9.90 19.38
C GLY A 55 -2.74 9.28 18.12
N SER A 56 -4.00 8.84 18.22
CA SER A 56 -4.74 8.30 17.07
C SER A 56 -4.95 9.36 15.98
N PHE A 57 -5.30 10.58 16.36
CA PHE A 57 -5.47 11.70 15.42
C PHE A 57 -4.17 12.02 14.69
N LEU A 58 -3.05 12.10 15.41
CA LEU A 58 -1.73 12.35 14.80
C LEU A 58 -1.33 11.21 13.85
N TYR A 59 -1.54 9.96 14.25
CA TYR A 59 -1.26 8.81 13.41
C TYR A 59 -2.08 8.79 12.12
N LEU A 60 -3.39 9.04 12.20
CA LEU A 60 -4.27 9.07 11.02
C LEU A 60 -3.95 10.23 10.07
N ARG A 61 -3.46 11.34 10.62
CA ARG A 61 -3.10 12.52 9.82
C ARG A 61 -1.92 12.28 8.87
N ASP A 62 -0.97 11.42 9.28
CA ASP A 62 0.24 11.15 8.49
C ASP A 62 0.15 9.84 7.68
N THR A 63 -1.01 9.16 7.71
CA THR A 63 -1.20 7.88 7.03
C THR A 63 -1.97 8.05 5.73
N SER A 64 -1.34 7.72 4.60
CA SER A 64 -2.01 7.68 3.29
C SER A 64 -3.05 6.56 3.24
N PRO A 65 -4.23 6.80 2.65
CA PRO A 65 -5.19 5.73 2.40
C PRO A 65 -4.60 4.72 1.41
N ILE A 66 -4.82 3.43 1.68
CA ILE A 66 -4.44 2.33 0.81
C ILE A 66 -5.71 1.72 0.24
N TYR A 67 -5.77 1.63 -1.08
CA TYR A 67 -6.86 0.99 -1.82
C TYR A 67 -6.37 -0.30 -2.42
N GLN A 68 -7.13 -1.36 -2.28
CA GLN A 68 -6.87 -2.64 -2.92
C GLN A 68 -7.89 -2.85 -4.04
N SER A 69 -7.39 -3.25 -5.21
CA SER A 69 -8.19 -3.78 -6.30
C SER A 69 -7.83 -5.24 -6.51
N ASP A 70 -8.82 -6.08 -6.73
CA ASP A 70 -8.63 -7.50 -7.01
C ASP A 70 -9.46 -7.95 -8.20
N ALA A 71 -8.97 -8.98 -8.88
CA ALA A 71 -9.69 -9.66 -9.94
C ALA A 71 -9.40 -11.16 -9.87
N ILE A 72 -10.41 -11.95 -10.22
CA ILE A 72 -10.31 -13.41 -10.28
C ILE A 72 -10.24 -13.81 -11.73
N ILE A 73 -9.23 -14.60 -12.07
CA ILE A 73 -9.06 -15.19 -13.40
C ILE A 73 -9.03 -16.72 -13.31
N GLN A 74 -9.46 -17.35 -14.38
CA GLN A 74 -9.28 -18.79 -14.58
C GLN A 74 -8.16 -18.98 -15.60
N ILE A 75 -7.17 -19.79 -15.27
CA ILE A 75 -6.04 -20.09 -16.15
C ILE A 75 -6.37 -21.35 -16.95
N GLU A 76 -6.55 -21.18 -18.25
CA GLU A 76 -6.76 -22.30 -19.17
C GLU A 76 -5.44 -22.67 -19.84
N LYS A 77 -5.01 -23.91 -19.68
CA LYS A 77 -3.91 -24.44 -20.50
C LYS A 77 -4.45 -24.74 -21.89
N SER A 78 -3.93 -24.05 -22.89
CA SER A 78 -4.25 -24.35 -24.28
C SER A 78 -3.48 -25.60 -24.74
N ASN A 79 -4.01 -26.78 -24.41
CA ASN A 79 -3.45 -28.07 -24.88
C ASN A 79 -3.88 -28.40 -26.32
N LYS A 80 -3.98 -27.38 -27.21
CA LYS A 80 -4.35 -27.59 -28.62
C LYS A 80 -3.45 -28.58 -29.34
N ALA A 81 -2.18 -28.66 -28.97
CA ALA A 81 -1.24 -29.64 -29.56
C ALA A 81 -1.55 -31.05 -29.10
N ASN A 82 -1.88 -31.29 -27.82
CA ASN A 82 -2.18 -32.60 -27.27
C ASN A 82 -3.55 -33.11 -27.74
N GLN A 83 -4.53 -32.21 -27.88
CA GLN A 83 -5.84 -32.57 -28.46
C GLN A 83 -5.72 -33.00 -29.94
N MET A 84 -4.82 -32.40 -30.72
CA MET A 84 -4.56 -32.80 -32.09
C MET A 84 -3.84 -34.15 -32.21
N LEU A 85 -3.02 -34.50 -31.22
CA LEU A 85 -2.24 -35.76 -31.23
C LEU A 85 -2.95 -36.92 -30.56
N ASN A 86 -4.14 -36.69 -29.99
CA ASN A 86 -4.95 -37.71 -29.27
C ASN A 86 -4.13 -38.46 -28.19
N VAL A 87 -3.17 -37.76 -27.56
CA VAL A 87 -2.36 -38.30 -26.47
C VAL A 87 -3.09 -37.97 -25.18
N ASP A 88 -3.59 -39.00 -24.50
CA ASP A 88 -4.13 -38.81 -23.15
C ASP A 88 -3.04 -38.27 -22.24
N ASP A 89 -3.26 -37.05 -21.69
CA ASP A 89 -2.36 -36.40 -20.73
C ASP A 89 -2.36 -37.19 -19.41
N TYR A 90 -1.61 -38.30 -19.38
CA TYR A 90 -1.43 -39.14 -18.19
C TYR A 90 -0.66 -38.42 -17.07
N TYR A 91 -0.15 -37.21 -17.33
CA TYR A 91 0.61 -36.34 -16.40
C TYR A 91 0.09 -34.91 -16.43
N GLU A 92 -1.24 -34.70 -16.41
CA GLU A 92 -1.77 -33.37 -16.07
C GLU A 92 -1.47 -33.09 -14.59
N THR A 93 -0.28 -32.57 -14.33
CA THR A 93 -0.08 -31.87 -13.08
C THR A 93 -1.03 -30.67 -13.11
N ASN A 94 -2.00 -30.66 -12.21
CA ASN A 94 -2.85 -29.47 -11.96
C ASN A 94 -2.02 -28.29 -11.39
N ASP A 95 -0.76 -28.27 -11.70
CA ASP A 95 0.19 -27.30 -11.23
C ASP A 95 0.14 -26.09 -12.15
N ILE A 96 -0.35 -24.98 -11.60
CA ILE A 96 -0.40 -23.66 -12.22
C ILE A 96 0.74 -22.75 -11.75
N SER A 97 1.75 -23.32 -11.08
CA SER A 97 2.84 -22.55 -10.49
C SER A 97 3.65 -21.82 -11.55
N ALA A 98 3.83 -22.43 -12.72
CA ALA A 98 4.57 -21.81 -13.83
C ALA A 98 3.84 -20.58 -14.38
N GLU A 99 2.53 -20.65 -14.52
CA GLU A 99 1.69 -19.55 -14.95
C GLU A 99 1.66 -18.42 -13.92
N ILE A 100 1.66 -18.75 -12.62
CA ILE A 100 1.78 -17.75 -11.54
C ILE A 100 3.14 -17.08 -11.56
N GLU A 101 4.22 -17.83 -11.76
CA GLU A 101 5.57 -17.26 -11.90
C GLU A 101 5.66 -16.33 -13.13
N LEU A 102 5.04 -16.71 -14.24
CA LEU A 102 4.96 -15.84 -15.41
C LEU A 102 4.16 -14.57 -15.11
N LEU A 103 3.04 -14.68 -14.42
CA LEU A 103 2.20 -13.54 -14.00
C LEU A 103 2.95 -12.58 -13.07
N LYS A 104 3.82 -13.11 -12.21
CA LYS A 104 4.72 -12.34 -11.35
C LYS A 104 6.00 -11.89 -12.05
N SER A 105 6.12 -12.09 -13.35
CA SER A 105 7.32 -11.71 -14.07
C SER A 105 7.42 -10.20 -14.26
N ASN A 106 8.64 -9.69 -14.13
CA ASN A 106 8.91 -8.26 -14.38
C ASN A 106 8.62 -7.85 -15.84
N LEU A 107 8.59 -8.80 -16.77
CA LEU A 107 8.28 -8.54 -18.17
C LEU A 107 6.80 -8.15 -18.34
N ILE A 108 5.88 -8.91 -17.75
CA ILE A 108 4.45 -8.61 -17.76
C ILE A 108 4.18 -7.27 -17.09
N ALA A 109 4.76 -7.03 -15.90
CA ALA A 109 4.63 -5.74 -15.24
C ALA A 109 5.13 -4.57 -16.09
N LYS A 110 6.26 -4.73 -16.75
CA LYS A 110 6.83 -3.69 -17.64
C LYS A 110 5.95 -3.40 -18.83
N ASN A 111 5.36 -4.42 -19.42
CA ASN A 111 4.43 -4.26 -20.54
C ASN A 111 3.14 -3.58 -20.07
N ALA A 112 2.56 -4.03 -18.94
CA ALA A 112 1.37 -3.42 -18.36
C ALA A 112 1.58 -1.93 -18.08
N ILE A 113 2.71 -1.55 -17.47
CA ILE A 113 3.02 -0.15 -17.16
C ILE A 113 3.13 0.70 -18.42
N ARG A 114 3.64 0.14 -19.53
CA ARG A 114 3.75 0.88 -20.80
C ARG A 114 2.40 1.24 -21.42
N GLN A 115 1.35 0.48 -21.11
CA GLN A 115 -0.02 0.76 -21.56
C GLN A 115 -0.74 1.78 -20.69
N LEU A 116 -0.21 2.04 -19.48
CA LEU A 116 -0.77 2.98 -18.53
C LEU A 116 -0.09 4.36 -18.64
N PRO A 117 -0.79 5.45 -18.30
CA PRO A 117 -0.23 6.81 -18.34
C PRO A 117 0.71 7.08 -17.15
N LEU A 118 1.63 6.14 -16.88
CA LEU A 118 2.54 6.16 -15.74
C LEU A 118 3.95 6.67 -16.09
N GLN A 119 4.17 7.13 -17.32
CA GLN A 119 5.43 7.78 -17.68
C GLN A 119 5.67 9.03 -16.82
N VAL A 120 4.58 9.71 -16.44
CA VAL A 120 4.60 10.85 -15.53
C VAL A 120 3.55 10.64 -14.45
N SER A 121 3.96 10.65 -13.20
CA SER A 121 3.07 10.67 -12.04
C SER A 121 2.88 12.10 -11.55
N TYR A 122 1.65 12.46 -11.19
CA TYR A 122 1.25 13.80 -10.78
C TYR A 122 0.84 13.81 -9.32
N PHE A 123 1.27 14.84 -8.59
CA PHE A 123 0.99 14.96 -7.18
C PHE A 123 0.54 16.37 -6.82
N ASN A 124 -0.40 16.45 -5.89
CA ASN A 124 -0.70 17.66 -5.14
C ASN A 124 0.11 17.59 -3.85
N LYS A 125 0.98 18.56 -3.63
CA LYS A 125 1.79 18.69 -2.43
C LYS A 125 0.89 19.20 -1.31
N GLY A 126 0.64 18.37 -0.31
CA GLY A 126 -0.10 18.76 0.89
C GLY A 126 0.83 19.30 1.96
N GLN A 127 0.24 19.86 3.04
CA GLN A 127 1.01 20.34 4.19
C GLN A 127 1.68 19.18 4.95
N PHE A 128 1.06 18.01 4.98
CA PHE A 128 1.51 16.83 5.72
C PHE A 128 1.69 15.63 4.81
N LEU A 129 0.81 15.46 3.84
CA LEU A 129 0.76 14.31 2.97
C LEU A 129 0.57 14.74 1.52
N ASP A 130 1.37 14.17 0.62
CA ASP A 130 1.22 14.36 -0.81
C ASP A 130 0.17 13.40 -1.37
N PHE A 131 -0.67 13.88 -2.32
CA PHE A 131 -1.75 13.09 -2.93
C PHE A 131 -1.45 12.84 -4.41
N GLU A 132 -1.41 11.57 -4.80
CA GLU A 132 -1.29 11.19 -6.21
C GLU A 132 -2.60 11.49 -6.96
N LEU A 133 -2.51 12.33 -7.98
CA LEU A 133 -3.65 12.77 -8.78
C LEU A 133 -3.98 11.79 -9.92
N TYR A 134 -3.01 10.98 -10.35
CA TYR A 134 -3.13 10.04 -11.45
C TYR A 134 -3.78 10.69 -12.69
N ARG A 135 -5.02 10.31 -13.07
CA ARG A 135 -5.73 10.87 -14.24
C ARG A 135 -6.46 12.19 -13.97
N SER A 136 -6.57 12.60 -12.69
CA SER A 136 -7.31 13.81 -12.29
C SER A 136 -6.43 15.07 -12.24
N ALA A 137 -5.18 14.99 -12.69
CA ALA A 137 -4.29 16.14 -12.71
C ALA A 137 -4.83 17.25 -13.62
N PRO A 138 -4.84 18.53 -13.17
CA PRO A 138 -5.33 19.66 -13.94
C PRO A 138 -4.33 20.15 -15.01
N PHE A 139 -3.24 19.44 -15.19
CA PHE A 139 -2.23 19.66 -16.24
C PHE A 139 -1.67 18.32 -16.71
N LYS A 140 -1.09 18.31 -17.90
CA LYS A 140 -0.41 17.14 -18.47
C LYS A 140 1.00 17.50 -18.92
N VAL A 141 1.93 16.57 -18.70
CA VAL A 141 3.33 16.71 -19.12
C VAL A 141 3.63 15.63 -20.15
N GLU A 142 4.01 16.06 -21.33
CA GLU A 142 4.55 15.20 -22.36
C GLU A 142 6.07 15.18 -22.23
N VAL A 143 6.66 13.99 -22.19
CA VAL A 143 8.10 13.82 -21.99
C VAL A 143 8.73 13.23 -23.24
N PHE A 144 9.70 13.94 -23.79
CA PHE A 144 10.52 13.53 -24.92
C PHE A 144 11.94 13.24 -24.40
N SER A 145 12.17 12.01 -23.96
CA SER A 145 13.48 11.61 -23.48
C SER A 145 14.26 10.88 -24.57
N LYS A 146 15.54 11.22 -24.72
CA LYS A 146 16.48 10.49 -25.57
C LYS A 146 17.04 9.23 -24.87
N ASP A 147 16.93 9.15 -23.54
CA ASP A 147 17.58 8.12 -22.74
C ASP A 147 16.55 7.36 -21.89
N ASN A 148 16.49 6.05 -22.06
CA ASN A 148 15.67 5.15 -21.23
C ASN A 148 16.31 4.89 -19.85
N THR A 149 17.44 5.49 -19.55
CA THR A 149 18.21 5.30 -18.30
C THR A 149 17.90 6.34 -17.23
N LEU A 150 16.90 7.21 -17.48
CA LEU A 150 16.50 8.23 -16.52
C LEU A 150 16.13 7.59 -15.17
N ASN A 151 16.76 8.06 -14.12
CA ASN A 151 16.26 7.84 -12.77
C ASN A 151 14.97 8.64 -12.58
N SER A 152 14.03 8.11 -11.80
CA SER A 152 12.81 8.84 -11.46
C SER A 152 13.16 10.24 -10.94
N THR A 153 12.70 11.27 -11.64
CA THR A 153 13.07 12.66 -11.35
C THR A 153 11.85 13.46 -10.96
N ARG A 154 11.89 14.02 -9.75
CA ARG A 154 10.85 14.92 -9.22
C ARG A 154 11.08 16.32 -9.79
N VAL A 155 10.00 16.95 -10.27
CA VAL A 155 9.97 18.32 -10.78
C VAL A 155 8.80 19.05 -10.11
N GLU A 156 9.08 20.07 -9.34
CA GLU A 156 8.05 20.95 -8.77
C GLU A 156 7.60 21.96 -9.83
N ILE A 157 6.31 22.28 -9.85
CA ILE A 157 5.74 23.24 -10.76
C ILE A 157 4.94 24.30 -10.02
N LYS A 158 5.25 25.55 -10.30
CA LYS A 158 4.54 26.73 -9.78
C LYS A 158 3.84 27.41 -10.95
N PHE A 159 2.54 27.57 -10.84
CA PHE A 159 1.73 28.25 -11.84
C PHE A 159 1.67 29.74 -11.47
N LEU A 160 2.13 30.60 -12.38
CA LEU A 160 2.05 32.07 -12.22
C LEU A 160 0.70 32.58 -12.75
N ASN A 161 0.28 32.03 -13.87
CA ASN A 161 -1.01 32.29 -14.52
C ASN A 161 -1.35 31.11 -15.44
N GLY A 162 -2.40 31.25 -16.27
CA GLY A 162 -2.82 30.18 -17.19
C GLY A 162 -1.86 29.93 -18.37
N GLN A 163 -0.81 30.75 -18.57
CA GLN A 163 0.12 30.67 -19.69
C GLN A 163 1.58 30.46 -19.25
N ASP A 164 1.95 30.96 -18.06
CA ASP A 164 3.32 30.97 -17.58
C ASP A 164 3.45 30.27 -16.23
N GLY A 165 4.58 29.60 -16.03
CA GLY A 165 4.93 28.95 -14.78
C GLY A 165 6.43 28.86 -14.56
N VAL A 166 6.81 28.34 -13.41
CA VAL A 166 8.19 28.04 -13.02
C VAL A 166 8.27 26.56 -12.66
N ILE A 167 9.27 25.87 -13.18
CA ILE A 167 9.62 24.52 -12.78
C ILE A 167 10.91 24.51 -11.99
N GLU A 168 10.95 23.69 -10.96
CA GLU A 168 12.11 23.53 -10.09
C GLU A 168 12.47 22.03 -10.00
N TRP A 169 13.76 21.73 -10.04
CA TRP A 169 14.28 20.36 -9.93
C TRP A 169 15.64 20.34 -9.23
N GLY A 170 16.03 19.18 -8.72
CA GLY A 170 17.26 19.00 -7.97
C GLY A 170 17.02 18.70 -6.48
N SER A 171 18.08 18.68 -5.69
CA SER A 171 18.04 18.55 -4.23
C SER A 171 18.00 19.93 -3.56
N ASP A 172 17.65 19.96 -2.27
CA ASP A 172 17.56 21.22 -1.51
C ASP A 172 18.85 22.04 -1.53
N ASP A 173 20.02 21.38 -1.61
CA ASP A 173 21.32 22.05 -1.68
C ASP A 173 21.68 22.52 -3.10
N ASN A 174 21.02 22.00 -4.13
CA ASN A 174 21.34 22.32 -5.53
C ASN A 174 20.05 22.35 -6.38
N ARG A 175 19.16 23.28 -6.03
CA ARG A 175 17.89 23.50 -6.69
C ARG A 175 18.09 24.37 -7.92
N ASN A 176 17.63 23.86 -9.06
CA ASN A 176 17.60 24.60 -10.32
C ASN A 176 16.17 25.04 -10.60
N GLU A 177 16.01 26.22 -11.18
CA GLU A 177 14.71 26.74 -11.61
C GLU A 177 14.74 27.19 -13.07
N LYS A 178 13.58 27.15 -13.71
CA LYS A 178 13.39 27.65 -15.08
C LYS A 178 11.98 28.14 -15.27
N GLN A 179 11.85 29.37 -15.80
CA GLN A 179 10.57 29.86 -16.28
C GLN A 179 10.17 29.16 -17.57
N ILE A 180 8.89 28.81 -17.67
CA ILE A 180 8.31 28.11 -18.81
C ILE A 180 7.02 28.78 -19.25
N LYS A 181 6.72 28.65 -20.56
CA LYS A 181 5.38 28.88 -21.11
C LYS A 181 4.69 27.55 -21.33
N PHE A 182 3.44 27.49 -20.90
CA PHE A 182 2.66 26.28 -21.10
C PHE A 182 2.35 26.10 -22.61
N GLY A 183 2.47 24.87 -23.09
CA GLY A 183 2.35 24.54 -24.49
C GLY A 183 3.66 24.57 -25.29
N ASP A 184 4.73 25.16 -24.75
CA ASP A 184 6.04 25.19 -25.39
C ASP A 184 6.92 24.00 -24.97
N PHE A 185 7.87 23.64 -25.81
CA PHE A 185 8.89 22.65 -25.50
C PHE A 185 9.97 23.27 -24.61
N VAL A 186 10.20 22.65 -23.49
CA VAL A 186 11.20 23.05 -22.50
C VAL A 186 12.29 22.00 -22.41
N GLN A 187 13.50 22.37 -22.76
CA GLN A 187 14.66 21.50 -22.63
C GLN A 187 15.22 21.57 -21.21
N LEU A 188 15.27 20.41 -20.54
CA LEU A 188 15.90 20.19 -19.24
C LEU A 188 17.14 19.31 -19.42
N PRO A 189 18.05 19.24 -18.44
CA PRO A 189 19.27 18.42 -18.53
C PRO A 189 18.99 16.92 -18.78
N PHE A 190 17.85 16.43 -18.32
CA PHE A 190 17.46 15.02 -18.34
C PHE A 190 16.36 14.68 -19.34
N ALA A 191 15.57 15.64 -19.81
CA ALA A 191 14.50 15.43 -20.79
C ALA A 191 14.04 16.73 -21.42
N THR A 192 13.44 16.65 -22.60
CA THR A 192 12.60 17.73 -23.13
C THR A 192 11.17 17.45 -22.72
N ILE A 193 10.52 18.45 -22.14
CA ILE A 193 9.13 18.34 -21.67
C ILE A 193 8.25 19.39 -22.33
N LYS A 194 6.94 19.11 -22.36
CA LYS A 194 5.92 20.09 -22.73
C LYS A 194 4.80 19.99 -21.70
N VAL A 195 4.51 21.10 -21.03
CA VAL A 195 3.47 21.18 -20.02
C VAL A 195 2.23 21.83 -20.62
N ASN A 196 1.11 21.12 -20.58
CA ASN A 196 -0.17 21.60 -21.06
C ASN A 196 -1.14 21.73 -19.88
N VAL A 197 -1.66 22.91 -19.62
CA VAL A 197 -2.70 23.15 -18.59
C VAL A 197 -4.04 22.74 -19.17
N THR A 198 -4.74 21.82 -18.47
CA THR A 198 -6.07 21.33 -18.89
C THR A 198 -7.21 22.01 -18.15
N ASN A 199 -6.99 22.41 -16.90
CA ASN A 199 -7.99 23.09 -16.08
C ASN A 199 -7.33 24.08 -15.11
N PHE A 200 -7.21 25.35 -15.54
CA PHE A 200 -6.58 26.38 -14.70
C PHE A 200 -7.42 26.77 -13.48
N SER A 201 -8.75 26.72 -13.58
CA SER A 201 -9.62 27.09 -12.44
C SER A 201 -9.39 26.17 -11.23
N VAL A 202 -9.15 24.87 -11.46
CA VAL A 202 -8.81 23.92 -10.38
C VAL A 202 -7.43 24.23 -9.78
N ILE A 203 -6.49 24.66 -10.60
CA ILE A 203 -5.16 25.06 -10.13
C ILE A 203 -5.26 26.31 -9.26
N GLU A 204 -6.01 27.30 -9.70
CA GLU A 204 -6.22 28.57 -8.97
C GLU A 204 -6.92 28.34 -7.64
N GLU A 205 -7.98 27.52 -7.62
CA GLU A 205 -8.69 27.15 -6.39
C GLU A 205 -7.76 26.44 -5.41
N ASN A 206 -6.91 25.55 -5.90
CA ASN A 206 -5.99 24.79 -5.08
C ASN A 206 -4.89 25.69 -4.51
N ILE A 207 -4.27 26.57 -5.31
CA ILE A 207 -3.24 27.51 -4.85
C ILE A 207 -3.78 28.43 -3.75
N ASN A 208 -5.03 28.83 -3.85
CA ASN A 208 -5.70 29.68 -2.86
C ASN A 208 -6.18 28.91 -1.63
N SER A 209 -6.13 27.58 -1.63
CA SER A 209 -6.52 26.77 -0.49
C SER A 209 -5.46 26.76 0.60
N VAL A 210 -5.88 26.81 1.86
CA VAL A 210 -5.00 26.82 3.04
C VAL A 210 -4.15 25.54 3.16
N ASN A 211 -4.62 24.45 2.55
CA ASN A 211 -4.01 23.11 2.70
C ASN A 211 -3.10 22.70 1.55
N SER A 212 -3.04 23.45 0.46
CA SER A 212 -2.19 23.15 -0.68
C SER A 212 -0.89 23.92 -0.64
N THR A 213 0.21 23.25 -0.88
CA THR A 213 1.54 23.85 -1.02
C THR A 213 2.06 23.82 -2.46
N GLY A 214 1.23 23.38 -3.42
CA GLY A 214 1.55 23.38 -4.86
C GLY A 214 1.45 21.99 -5.50
N TYR A 215 2.01 21.89 -6.68
CA TYR A 215 2.03 20.67 -7.48
C TYR A 215 3.45 20.25 -7.78
N TYR A 216 3.64 18.95 -7.96
CA TYR A 216 4.83 18.42 -8.59
C TYR A 216 4.47 17.20 -9.46
N PHE A 217 5.37 16.85 -10.33
CA PHE A 217 5.30 15.63 -11.11
C PHE A 217 6.61 14.86 -11.05
N VAL A 218 6.54 13.56 -11.28
CA VAL A 218 7.70 12.69 -11.33
C VAL A 218 7.77 12.06 -12.71
N ILE A 219 8.90 12.27 -13.39
CA ILE A 219 9.21 11.56 -14.62
C ILE A 219 9.75 10.19 -14.23
N ASN A 220 9.01 9.14 -14.53
CA ASN A 220 9.25 7.83 -14.01
C ASN A 220 10.20 7.00 -14.86
N ASN A 221 10.99 6.16 -14.22
CA ASN A 221 11.72 5.08 -14.87
C ASN A 221 10.85 3.82 -14.94
N ILE A 222 10.57 3.34 -16.14
CA ILE A 222 9.70 2.16 -16.35
C ILE A 222 10.22 0.92 -15.62
N ASN A 223 11.55 0.71 -15.55
CA ASN A 223 12.11 -0.44 -14.86
C ASN A 223 11.97 -0.32 -13.33
N ALA A 224 12.01 0.90 -12.79
CA ALA A 224 11.75 1.15 -11.37
C ALA A 224 10.28 0.91 -11.04
N LEU A 225 9.37 1.47 -11.85
CA LEU A 225 7.92 1.26 -11.69
C LEU A 225 7.52 -0.21 -11.81
N SER A 226 8.12 -0.98 -12.75
CA SER A 226 7.76 -2.40 -12.88
C SER A 226 8.17 -3.21 -11.66
N ARG A 227 9.31 -2.90 -11.04
CA ARG A 227 9.70 -3.53 -9.76
C ARG A 227 8.80 -3.10 -8.61
N GLU A 228 8.43 -1.84 -8.56
CA GLU A 228 7.50 -1.31 -7.57
C GLU A 228 6.14 -2.00 -7.69
N LEU A 229 5.57 -2.06 -8.89
CA LEU A 229 4.31 -2.77 -9.14
C LEU A 229 4.40 -4.22 -8.69
N MET A 230 5.46 -4.95 -9.05
CA MET A 230 5.62 -6.35 -8.64
C MET A 230 5.71 -6.53 -7.12
N SER A 231 6.25 -5.57 -6.40
CA SER A 231 6.27 -5.62 -4.92
C SER A 231 4.88 -5.44 -4.29
N LYS A 232 3.93 -4.85 -5.02
CA LYS A 232 2.55 -4.59 -4.58
C LYS A 232 1.55 -5.63 -5.12
N VAL A 233 1.95 -6.43 -6.11
CA VAL A 233 1.12 -7.50 -6.68
C VAL A 233 1.11 -8.70 -5.74
N ASN A 234 -0.09 -9.13 -5.37
CA ASN A 234 -0.31 -10.37 -4.64
C ASN A 234 -1.16 -11.33 -5.47
N VAL A 235 -0.70 -12.56 -5.62
CA VAL A 235 -1.37 -13.62 -6.41
C VAL A 235 -1.63 -14.79 -5.50
N VAL A 236 -2.92 -15.17 -5.36
CA VAL A 236 -3.38 -16.24 -4.48
C VAL A 236 -4.19 -17.25 -5.27
N ILE A 237 -3.86 -18.54 -5.14
CA ILE A 237 -4.64 -19.62 -5.71
C ILE A 237 -5.92 -19.79 -4.89
N LEU A 238 -7.09 -19.58 -5.51
CA LEU A 238 -8.38 -19.77 -4.86
C LEU A 238 -8.84 -21.23 -4.93
N ASN A 239 -8.73 -21.84 -6.10
CA ASN A 239 -9.10 -23.23 -6.31
C ASN A 239 -8.14 -23.90 -7.31
N PRO A 240 -7.27 -24.81 -6.84
CA PRO A 240 -6.31 -25.50 -7.71
C PRO A 240 -7.00 -26.36 -8.79
N SER A 241 -8.09 -27.03 -8.44
CA SER A 241 -8.81 -27.92 -9.39
C SER A 241 -9.53 -27.12 -10.49
N ALA A 242 -10.08 -25.95 -10.15
CA ALA A 242 -10.70 -25.06 -11.12
C ALA A 242 -9.69 -24.11 -11.78
N LYS A 243 -8.42 -24.18 -11.39
CA LYS A 243 -7.34 -23.31 -11.85
C LYS A 243 -7.68 -21.82 -11.73
N THR A 244 -8.37 -21.43 -10.64
CA THR A 244 -8.74 -20.04 -10.39
C THR A 244 -7.75 -19.37 -9.46
N VAL A 245 -7.38 -18.12 -9.83
CA VAL A 245 -6.38 -17.32 -9.15
C VAL A 245 -6.94 -15.92 -8.92
N SER A 246 -6.70 -15.37 -7.73
CA SER A 246 -6.96 -13.96 -7.44
C SER A 246 -5.66 -13.18 -7.58
N ILE A 247 -5.74 -12.08 -8.31
CA ILE A 247 -4.65 -11.10 -8.47
C ILE A 247 -5.11 -9.83 -7.78
N SER A 248 -4.31 -9.29 -6.88
CA SER A 248 -4.61 -8.03 -6.20
C SER A 248 -3.41 -7.09 -6.21
N VAL A 249 -3.70 -5.79 -6.28
CA VAL A 249 -2.72 -4.70 -6.20
C VAL A 249 -3.18 -3.69 -5.17
N GLN A 250 -2.23 -3.18 -4.38
CA GLN A 250 -2.48 -2.13 -3.40
C GLN A 250 -1.81 -0.82 -3.83
N GLU A 251 -2.60 0.26 -3.88
CA GLU A 251 -2.14 1.60 -4.28
C GLU A 251 -2.80 2.70 -3.45
N ASN A 252 -2.19 3.88 -3.44
CA ASN A 252 -2.77 5.05 -2.76
C ASN A 252 -3.88 5.73 -3.59
N ASN A 253 -4.08 5.30 -4.82
CA ASN A 253 -5.13 5.76 -5.72
C ASN A 253 -5.96 4.58 -6.21
N SER A 254 -7.28 4.61 -5.95
CA SER A 254 -8.18 3.49 -6.27
C SER A 254 -8.31 3.21 -7.77
N LEU A 255 -8.30 4.27 -8.60
CA LEU A 255 -8.38 4.12 -10.05
C LEU A 255 -7.10 3.50 -10.60
N LYS A 256 -5.94 3.92 -10.10
CA LYS A 256 -4.63 3.36 -10.46
C LYS A 256 -4.58 1.88 -10.11
N ALA A 257 -4.94 1.49 -8.86
CA ALA A 257 -4.99 0.10 -8.44
C ALA A 257 -5.84 -0.76 -9.39
N LYS A 258 -7.01 -0.25 -9.77
CA LYS A 258 -7.92 -0.94 -10.69
C LYS A 258 -7.31 -1.10 -12.08
N GLU A 259 -6.76 -0.04 -12.65
CA GLU A 259 -6.19 -0.07 -13.99
C GLU A 259 -4.93 -0.95 -14.06
N GLU A 260 -4.11 -0.96 -13.02
CA GLU A 260 -2.93 -1.85 -12.93
C GLU A 260 -3.33 -3.33 -12.91
N VAL A 261 -4.35 -3.72 -12.13
CA VAL A 261 -4.86 -5.10 -12.12
C VAL A 261 -5.39 -5.50 -13.49
N ILE A 262 -6.21 -4.64 -14.12
CA ILE A 262 -6.77 -4.91 -15.45
C ILE A 262 -5.65 -5.10 -16.47
N GLN A 263 -4.68 -4.20 -16.48
CA GLN A 263 -3.61 -4.23 -17.47
C GLN A 263 -2.66 -5.42 -17.27
N LEU A 264 -2.39 -5.83 -16.02
CA LEU A 264 -1.63 -7.05 -15.74
C LEU A 264 -2.33 -8.30 -16.31
N ILE A 265 -3.65 -8.37 -16.17
CA ILE A 265 -4.45 -9.49 -16.70
C ILE A 265 -4.47 -9.48 -18.23
N GLU A 266 -4.59 -8.32 -18.84
CA GLU A 266 -4.58 -8.20 -20.31
C GLU A 266 -3.25 -8.64 -20.91
N GLU A 267 -2.14 -8.22 -20.32
CA GLU A 267 -0.79 -8.63 -20.74
C GLU A 267 -0.51 -10.12 -20.50
N PHE A 268 -1.14 -10.72 -19.49
CA PHE A 268 -1.01 -12.15 -19.23
C PHE A 268 -1.79 -13.02 -20.26
N LYS A 269 -2.87 -12.48 -20.84
CA LYS A 269 -3.68 -13.19 -21.84
C LYS A 269 -3.04 -13.22 -23.24
N LEU A 270 -2.09 -12.33 -23.49
CA LEU A 270 -1.37 -12.26 -24.77
C LEU A 270 -0.27 -13.33 -24.86
#